data_827624a41996bd24bcce31fb5e0d4024
#
_entry.id   827624a41996bd24bcce31fb5e0d4024
#
_cell.length_a   1.000
_cell.length_b   1.000
_cell.length_c   1.000
_cell.angle_alpha   90.00
_cell.angle_beta   90.00
_cell.angle_gamma   90.00
#
_symmetry.space_group_name_H-M   'P 1'
#
loop_
_entity.id
_entity.type
_entity.pdbx_description
1 polymer ?
#
loop_
_entity_poly.entity_id
_entity_poly.type
_entity_poly.pdbx_seq_one_letter_code
_entity_poly.pdbx_strand_id
1 'polypeptide(L)'
;MTTVDWLLYFGIPVCALILFFMYQAYKIKQNNMKKIRDSFGKKAEKKYIYEEFENISHGFFLQYNDEEASADDITWNDLNMDAVYKSMDSTSSSLGQEALYRMLRTSIVSDDELTERQRLMEYFTGHEKERTKLSMIYSSFGYSRKMSVADYIESISECKKTSAMPHFVMLVLFAAALVYCLTVDIAGGMWAVIAMAVINVTSYFRFKADIETYFMCIKHVFSMCVCADSILKSDVSGIEKYKAEISGLVHEFDSARRFSWIMATGKGGVLEFILDYVRMLTHLDIIKFCFVVNRLKDKKESMWALYNRLGYFDALIAAASYKKSLPYSCV
;
A
#
# COMPACT_ATOMS: atom_id res chain seq x y z
N MET A 1 -24.12 -10.85 -41.35
CA MET A 1 -23.77 -11.52 -40.08
C MET A 1 -24.98 -11.47 -39.17
N THR A 2 -25.50 -12.61 -38.77
CA THR A 2 -26.61 -12.66 -37.85
C THR A 2 -26.10 -12.44 -36.42
N THR A 3 -27.00 -12.13 -35.47
CA THR A 3 -26.64 -12.02 -34.03
C THR A 3 -25.99 -13.29 -33.50
N VAL A 4 -26.33 -14.45 -34.06
CA VAL A 4 -25.75 -15.76 -33.73
C VAL A 4 -24.30 -15.88 -34.20
N ASP A 5 -23.96 -15.31 -35.37
CA ASP A 5 -22.59 -15.32 -35.88
C ASP A 5 -21.66 -14.47 -34.99
N TRP A 6 -22.15 -13.33 -34.51
CA TRP A 6 -21.40 -12.48 -33.56
C TRP A 6 -21.14 -13.19 -32.23
N LEU A 7 -22.12 -13.93 -31.69
CA LEU A 7 -21.98 -14.71 -30.47
C LEU A 7 -20.97 -15.85 -30.63
N LEU A 8 -20.99 -16.54 -31.77
CA LEU A 8 -20.07 -17.65 -32.05
C LEU A 8 -18.62 -17.17 -32.30
N TYR A 9 -18.44 -16.12 -33.10
CA TYR A 9 -17.09 -15.69 -33.50
C TYR A 9 -16.41 -14.79 -32.47
N PHE A 10 -17.15 -14.03 -31.65
CA PHE A 10 -16.59 -13.13 -30.66
C PHE A 10 -16.96 -13.50 -29.21
N GLY A 11 -18.18 -13.91 -28.95
CA GLY A 11 -18.66 -14.20 -27.59
C GLY A 11 -17.96 -15.43 -26.99
N ILE A 12 -17.90 -16.54 -27.73
CA ILE A 12 -17.27 -17.77 -27.23
C ILE A 12 -15.76 -17.60 -27.00
N PRO A 13 -14.95 -17.02 -27.94
CA PRO A 13 -13.55 -16.77 -27.69
C PRO A 13 -13.28 -15.82 -26.50
N VAL A 14 -14.09 -14.77 -26.36
CA VAL A 14 -13.97 -13.84 -25.22
C VAL A 14 -14.28 -14.56 -23.90
N CYS A 15 -15.34 -15.35 -23.83
CA CYS A 15 -15.64 -16.16 -22.64
C CYS A 15 -14.53 -17.17 -22.32
N ALA A 16 -14.00 -17.85 -23.33
CA ALA A 16 -12.89 -18.78 -23.18
C ALA A 16 -11.62 -18.07 -22.66
N LEU A 17 -11.33 -16.87 -23.15
CA LEU A 17 -10.23 -16.06 -22.69
C LEU A 17 -10.41 -15.63 -21.23
N ILE A 18 -11.60 -15.19 -20.84
CA ILE A 18 -11.93 -14.82 -19.45
C ILE A 18 -11.76 -16.04 -18.53
N LEU A 19 -12.29 -17.19 -18.90
CA LEU A 19 -12.16 -18.43 -18.13
C LEU A 19 -10.69 -18.87 -18.01
N PHE A 20 -9.91 -18.73 -19.07
CA PHE A 20 -8.48 -18.99 -19.05
C PHE A 20 -7.74 -18.08 -18.06
N PHE A 21 -8.00 -16.78 -18.09
CA PHE A 21 -7.39 -15.84 -17.12
C PHE A 21 -7.84 -16.11 -15.69
N MET A 22 -9.11 -16.44 -15.47
CA MET A 22 -9.62 -16.84 -14.15
C MET A 22 -8.93 -18.10 -13.64
N TYR A 23 -8.76 -19.12 -14.50
CA TYR A 23 -8.03 -20.33 -14.16
C TYR A 23 -6.57 -20.06 -13.81
N GLN A 24 -5.88 -19.23 -14.61
CA GLN A 24 -4.50 -18.84 -14.33
C GLN A 24 -4.38 -18.08 -13.01
N ALA A 25 -5.27 -17.12 -12.75
CA ALA A 25 -5.32 -16.39 -11.49
C ALA A 25 -5.54 -17.33 -10.27
N TYR A 26 -6.47 -18.27 -10.42
CA TYR A 26 -6.72 -19.31 -9.42
C TYR A 26 -5.48 -20.17 -9.16
N LYS A 27 -4.82 -20.65 -10.21
CA LYS A 27 -3.59 -21.47 -10.12
C LYS A 27 -2.44 -20.70 -9.45
N ILE A 28 -2.25 -19.43 -9.81
CA ILE A 28 -1.24 -18.56 -9.16
C ILE A 28 -1.54 -18.43 -7.67
N LYS A 29 -2.81 -18.17 -7.31
CA LYS A 29 -3.23 -18.07 -5.91
C LYS A 29 -2.95 -19.36 -5.13
N GLN A 30 -3.28 -20.52 -5.68
CA GLN A 30 -3.02 -21.83 -5.06
C GLN A 30 -1.52 -22.09 -4.88
N ASN A 31 -0.72 -21.78 -5.89
CA ASN A 31 0.73 -21.93 -5.82
C ASN A 31 1.34 -21.03 -4.74
N ASN A 32 0.88 -19.77 -4.65
CA ASN A 32 1.32 -18.85 -3.61
C ASN A 32 0.92 -19.33 -2.21
N MET A 33 -0.32 -19.80 -2.03
CA MET A 33 -0.76 -20.40 -0.77
C MET A 33 0.11 -21.60 -0.37
N LYS A 34 0.40 -22.49 -1.32
CA LYS A 34 1.27 -23.65 -1.10
C LYS A 34 2.68 -23.20 -0.70
N LYS A 35 3.25 -22.24 -1.42
CA LYS A 35 4.60 -21.71 -1.14
C LYS A 35 4.66 -21.11 0.27
N ILE A 36 3.69 -20.28 0.66
CA ILE A 36 3.61 -19.67 2.00
C ILE A 36 3.50 -20.75 3.08
N ARG A 37 2.65 -21.76 2.87
CA ARG A 37 2.48 -22.85 3.80
C ARG A 37 3.75 -23.66 3.98
N ASP A 38 4.40 -24.03 2.88
CA ASP A 38 5.58 -24.92 2.86
C ASP A 38 6.86 -24.22 3.33
N SER A 39 6.88 -22.87 3.36
CA SER A 39 7.99 -22.07 3.90
C SER A 39 7.97 -21.91 5.42
N PHE A 40 6.83 -22.12 6.07
CA PHE A 40 6.71 -21.95 7.52
C PHE A 40 7.50 -23.02 8.29
N GLY A 41 8.27 -22.59 9.28
CA GLY A 41 9.17 -23.44 10.04
C GLY A 41 10.50 -23.73 9.33
N LYS A 42 10.85 -22.91 8.33
CA LYS A 42 12.16 -22.90 7.69
C LYS A 42 12.84 -21.56 7.93
N LYS A 43 14.16 -21.57 7.98
CA LYS A 43 14.94 -20.32 8.01
C LYS A 43 14.69 -19.54 6.73
N ALA A 44 14.62 -18.23 6.84
CA ALA A 44 14.46 -17.37 5.69
C ALA A 44 15.73 -17.37 4.82
N GLU A 45 15.54 -17.43 3.50
CA GLU A 45 16.63 -17.40 2.51
C GLU A 45 16.56 -16.14 1.63
N LYS A 46 15.93 -15.05 2.16
CA LYS A 46 15.83 -13.80 1.42
C LYS A 46 17.21 -13.18 1.20
N LYS A 47 17.44 -12.78 -0.05
CA LYS A 47 18.63 -11.99 -0.41
C LYS A 47 18.20 -10.52 -0.46
N TYR A 48 18.91 -9.70 0.30
CA TYR A 48 18.69 -8.25 0.34
C TYR A 48 19.73 -7.55 -0.52
N ILE A 49 19.29 -6.55 -1.27
CA ILE A 49 20.17 -5.53 -1.81
C ILE A 49 20.42 -4.54 -0.66
N TYR A 50 21.60 -3.92 -0.61
CA TYR A 50 21.99 -3.00 0.46
C TYR A 50 20.93 -1.92 0.71
N GLU A 51 20.46 -1.27 -0.34
CA GLU A 51 19.42 -0.23 -0.29
C GLU A 51 18.08 -0.73 0.29
N GLU A 52 17.68 -1.98 0.02
CA GLU A 52 16.44 -2.55 0.58
C GLU A 52 16.55 -2.73 2.10
N PHE A 53 17.72 -3.16 2.57
CA PHE A 53 17.94 -3.35 4.00
C PHE A 53 18.03 -2.02 4.74
N GLU A 54 18.69 -1.03 4.15
CA GLU A 54 18.77 0.33 4.68
C GLU A 54 17.37 0.96 4.81
N ASN A 55 16.50 0.78 3.81
CA ASN A 55 15.10 1.25 3.89
C ASN A 55 14.32 0.61 5.05
N ILE A 56 14.54 -0.69 5.32
CA ILE A 56 13.88 -1.38 6.44
C ILE A 56 14.32 -0.79 7.79
N SER A 57 15.62 -0.55 7.96
CA SER A 57 16.17 0.02 9.19
C SER A 57 15.73 1.47 9.40
N HIS A 58 15.70 2.27 8.32
CA HIS A 58 15.31 3.67 8.34
C HIS A 58 13.90 3.89 8.93
N GLY A 59 12.95 3.01 8.63
CA GLY A 59 11.60 3.06 9.20
C GLY A 59 11.57 3.01 10.72
N PHE A 60 12.52 2.33 11.36
CA PHE A 60 12.66 2.35 12.82
C PHE A 60 13.12 3.70 13.33
N PHE A 61 14.18 4.28 12.75
CA PHE A 61 14.77 5.53 13.20
C PHE A 61 13.85 6.75 12.99
N LEU A 62 12.92 6.70 12.04
CA LEU A 62 11.88 7.73 11.88
C LEU A 62 10.87 7.78 13.04
N GLN A 63 10.62 6.64 13.67
CA GLN A 63 9.63 6.53 14.74
C GLN A 63 10.22 6.64 16.14
N TYR A 64 11.47 6.21 16.32
CA TYR A 64 12.13 6.12 17.61
C TYR A 64 13.38 6.99 17.63
N ASN A 65 13.29 8.13 18.31
CA ASN A 65 14.43 9.00 18.58
C ASN A 65 15.06 8.72 19.97
N ASP A 66 14.52 7.75 20.71
CA ASP A 66 14.92 7.48 22.11
C ASP A 66 15.93 6.34 22.15
N GLU A 67 17.20 6.67 22.38
CA GLU A 67 18.31 5.73 22.47
C GLU A 67 18.15 4.78 23.68
N GLU A 68 17.47 5.20 24.75
CA GLU A 68 17.33 4.41 25.98
C GLU A 68 16.40 3.18 25.80
N ALA A 69 15.43 3.25 24.89
CA ALA A 69 14.45 2.18 24.67
C ALA A 69 14.86 1.20 23.57
N SER A 70 16.01 1.40 22.93
CA SER A 70 16.47 0.58 21.80
C SER A 70 17.87 0.02 22.02
N ALA A 71 18.15 -1.14 21.38
CA ALA A 71 19.51 -1.63 21.28
C ALA A 71 20.34 -0.65 20.44
N ASP A 72 21.45 -0.16 21.00
CA ASP A 72 22.35 0.74 20.29
C ASP A 72 23.05 0.03 19.11
N ASP A 73 23.71 0.81 18.26
CA ASP A 73 24.38 0.26 17.08
C ASP A 73 25.57 -0.64 17.45
N ILE A 74 26.23 -0.37 18.57
CA ILE A 74 27.36 -1.20 19.05
C ILE A 74 26.83 -2.58 19.44
N THR A 75 25.84 -2.63 20.32
CA THR A 75 25.18 -3.88 20.76
C THR A 75 24.60 -4.64 19.58
N TRP A 76 23.96 -3.95 18.63
CA TRP A 76 23.39 -4.54 17.44
C TRP A 76 24.45 -5.23 16.56
N ASN A 77 25.57 -4.56 16.35
CA ASN A 77 26.70 -5.08 15.56
C ASN A 77 27.44 -6.20 16.27
N ASP A 78 27.70 -6.07 17.58
CA ASP A 78 28.42 -7.08 18.36
C ASP A 78 27.65 -8.41 18.42
N LEU A 79 26.31 -8.35 18.48
CA LEU A 79 25.44 -9.53 18.42
C LEU A 79 25.16 -10.02 16.99
N ASN A 80 25.70 -9.35 15.96
CA ASN A 80 25.43 -9.64 14.55
C ASN A 80 23.93 -9.75 14.23
N MET A 81 23.16 -8.79 14.76
CA MET A 81 21.69 -8.81 14.67
C MET A 81 21.17 -8.72 13.24
N ASP A 82 21.94 -8.17 12.31
CA ASP A 82 21.60 -8.20 10.87
C ASP A 82 21.47 -9.64 10.35
N ALA A 83 22.35 -10.53 10.75
CA ALA A 83 22.29 -11.93 10.36
C ALA A 83 21.10 -12.63 11.02
N VAL A 84 20.82 -12.30 12.29
CA VAL A 84 19.63 -12.80 13.01
C VAL A 84 18.37 -12.34 12.29
N TYR A 85 18.22 -11.04 12.03
CA TYR A 85 17.09 -10.47 11.28
C TYR A 85 16.87 -11.18 9.94
N LYS A 86 17.93 -11.28 9.12
CA LYS A 86 17.87 -11.92 7.79
C LYS A 86 17.43 -13.38 7.86
N SER A 87 17.82 -14.09 8.92
CA SER A 87 17.42 -15.49 9.12
C SER A 87 15.98 -15.63 9.62
N MET A 88 15.45 -14.62 10.28
CA MET A 88 14.06 -14.57 10.78
C MET A 88 13.06 -14.06 9.74
N ASP A 89 13.48 -13.19 8.81
CA ASP A 89 12.56 -12.50 7.92
C ASP A 89 11.90 -13.43 6.90
N SER A 90 10.91 -14.15 7.35
CA SER A 90 9.93 -14.85 6.52
C SER A 90 8.60 -14.09 6.36
N THR A 91 8.60 -12.78 6.64
CA THR A 91 7.43 -11.91 6.48
C THR A 91 6.93 -11.91 5.04
N SER A 92 5.68 -11.51 4.84
CA SER A 92 5.02 -11.47 3.54
C SER A 92 4.86 -10.05 2.97
N SER A 93 5.27 -9.03 3.74
CA SER A 93 5.11 -7.62 3.37
C SER A 93 6.19 -6.73 3.96
N SER A 94 6.36 -5.52 3.40
CA SER A 94 7.22 -4.49 3.99
C SER A 94 6.75 -4.05 5.38
N LEU A 95 5.44 -4.06 5.63
CA LEU A 95 4.90 -3.78 6.98
C LEU A 95 5.47 -4.75 8.01
N GLY A 96 5.50 -6.05 7.68
CA GLY A 96 6.06 -7.08 8.54
C GLY A 96 7.57 -6.97 8.67
N GLN A 97 8.28 -6.63 7.59
CA GLN A 97 9.74 -6.45 7.61
C GLN A 97 10.17 -5.34 8.59
N GLU A 98 9.57 -4.17 8.43
CA GLU A 98 9.87 -3.00 9.27
C GLU A 98 9.44 -3.24 10.73
N ALA A 99 8.29 -3.92 10.95
CA ALA A 99 7.85 -4.30 12.28
C ALA A 99 8.76 -5.34 12.95
N LEU A 100 9.25 -6.33 12.20
CA LEU A 100 10.19 -7.33 12.70
C LEU A 100 11.52 -6.68 13.11
N TYR A 101 12.04 -5.78 12.28
CA TYR A 101 13.25 -5.01 12.60
C TYR A 101 13.07 -4.21 13.89
N ARG A 102 11.95 -3.50 14.00
CA ARG A 102 11.59 -2.74 15.20
C ARG A 102 11.51 -3.62 16.45
N MET A 103 10.84 -4.79 16.36
CA MET A 103 10.71 -5.71 17.48
C MET A 103 12.06 -6.21 17.99
N LEU A 104 13.02 -6.45 17.09
CA LEU A 104 14.37 -6.87 17.44
C LEU A 104 15.21 -5.73 18.01
N ARG A 105 14.92 -4.49 17.59
CA ARG A 105 15.64 -3.30 18.02
C ARG A 105 15.15 -2.76 19.38
N THR A 106 13.88 -3.00 19.71
CA THR A 106 13.27 -2.52 20.97
C THR A 106 13.71 -3.41 22.14
N SER A 107 14.44 -2.84 23.10
CA SER A 107 14.99 -3.54 24.26
C SER A 107 14.03 -3.60 25.46
N ILE A 108 13.16 -2.59 25.62
CA ILE A 108 12.22 -2.50 26.73
C ILE A 108 10.83 -2.92 26.27
N VAL A 109 10.38 -4.06 26.75
CA VAL A 109 9.06 -4.61 26.46
C VAL A 109 8.42 -5.05 27.78
N SER A 110 7.14 -4.73 27.98
CA SER A 110 6.42 -5.16 29.19
C SER A 110 6.15 -6.67 29.19
N ASP A 111 6.04 -7.26 30.38
CA ASP A 111 5.72 -8.69 30.52
C ASP A 111 4.37 -9.06 29.88
N ASP A 112 3.38 -8.17 29.95
CA ASP A 112 2.09 -8.35 29.29
C ASP A 112 2.21 -8.43 27.77
N GLU A 113 3.05 -7.58 27.19
CA GLU A 113 3.31 -7.61 25.75
C GLU A 113 4.10 -8.86 25.34
N LEU A 114 5.09 -9.28 26.12
CA LEU A 114 5.83 -10.52 25.88
C LEU A 114 4.90 -11.73 25.91
N THR A 115 4.04 -11.80 26.90
CA THR A 115 3.03 -12.86 27.05
C THR A 115 2.09 -12.89 25.84
N GLU A 116 1.65 -11.72 25.39
CA GLU A 116 0.78 -11.62 24.23
C GLU A 116 1.48 -11.98 22.90
N ARG A 117 2.75 -11.57 22.72
CA ARG A 117 3.57 -12.01 21.59
C ARG A 117 3.71 -13.53 21.57
N GLN A 118 3.98 -14.14 22.70
CA GLN A 118 4.07 -15.60 22.83
C GLN A 118 2.75 -16.27 22.49
N ARG A 119 1.64 -15.80 23.05
CA ARG A 119 0.28 -16.31 22.76
C ARG A 119 -0.02 -16.30 21.26
N LEU A 120 0.28 -15.19 20.59
CA LEU A 120 0.04 -15.06 19.14
C LEU A 120 0.98 -15.95 18.32
N MET A 121 2.25 -16.07 18.69
CA MET A 121 3.19 -16.99 18.01
C MET A 121 2.74 -18.45 18.14
N GLU A 122 2.30 -18.86 19.32
CA GLU A 122 1.75 -20.21 19.55
C GLU A 122 0.47 -20.43 18.74
N TYR A 123 -0.44 -19.44 18.74
CA TYR A 123 -1.64 -19.48 17.92
C TYR A 123 -1.31 -19.66 16.44
N PHE A 124 -0.43 -18.86 15.86
CA PHE A 124 -0.04 -18.97 14.46
C PHE A 124 0.70 -20.27 14.15
N THR A 125 1.40 -20.84 15.13
CA THR A 125 2.04 -22.16 14.96
C THR A 125 1.00 -23.28 14.87
N GLY A 126 -0.04 -23.23 15.68
CA GLY A 126 -1.11 -24.25 15.74
C GLY A 126 -2.18 -24.13 14.65
N HIS A 127 -2.43 -22.89 14.14
CA HIS A 127 -3.56 -22.62 13.22
C HIS A 127 -3.07 -22.32 11.80
N GLU A 128 -2.64 -23.37 11.08
CA GLU A 128 -2.05 -23.25 9.73
C GLU A 128 -2.95 -22.51 8.73
N LYS A 129 -4.26 -22.83 8.71
CA LYS A 129 -5.19 -22.23 7.74
C LYS A 129 -5.32 -20.72 7.93
N GLU A 130 -5.46 -20.27 9.18
CA GLU A 130 -5.65 -18.86 9.53
C GLU A 130 -4.36 -18.07 9.32
N ARG A 131 -3.21 -18.62 9.73
CA ARG A 131 -1.88 -18.08 9.43
C ARG A 131 -1.67 -17.90 7.93
N THR A 132 -1.92 -18.96 7.14
CA THR A 132 -1.76 -18.89 5.68
C THR A 132 -2.66 -17.83 5.07
N LYS A 133 -3.90 -17.69 5.57
CA LYS A 133 -4.84 -16.66 5.12
C LYS A 133 -4.31 -15.25 5.40
N LEU A 134 -3.81 -14.99 6.60
CA LEU A 134 -3.16 -13.71 6.93
C LEU A 134 -1.93 -13.43 6.06
N SER A 135 -1.04 -14.40 5.93
CA SER A 135 0.16 -14.23 5.09
C SER A 135 -0.19 -13.97 3.61
N MET A 136 -1.30 -14.53 3.11
CA MET A 136 -1.82 -14.20 1.77
C MET A 136 -2.33 -12.76 1.67
N ILE A 137 -2.98 -12.23 2.71
CA ILE A 137 -3.40 -10.82 2.76
C ILE A 137 -2.17 -9.92 2.72
N TYR A 138 -1.16 -10.18 3.54
CA TYR A 138 0.10 -9.44 3.54
C TYR A 138 0.87 -9.56 2.23
N SER A 139 0.90 -10.74 1.62
CA SER A 139 1.50 -10.94 0.30
C SER A 139 0.81 -10.11 -0.80
N SER A 140 -0.47 -9.79 -0.63
CA SER A 140 -1.19 -8.90 -1.55
C SER A 140 -0.80 -7.42 -1.36
N PHE A 141 -0.39 -7.03 -0.16
CA PHE A 141 0.24 -5.73 0.09
C PHE A 141 1.64 -5.71 -0.55
N GLY A 142 2.43 -6.77 -0.34
CA GLY A 142 3.72 -6.99 -0.96
C GLY A 142 4.86 -6.16 -0.36
N TYR A 143 5.96 -6.04 -1.12
CA TYR A 143 7.17 -5.35 -0.70
C TYR A 143 7.37 -4.04 -1.44
N SER A 144 7.69 -3.00 -0.68
CA SER A 144 8.19 -1.73 -1.20
C SER A 144 9.73 -1.81 -1.27
N ARG A 145 10.30 -1.57 -2.45
CA ARG A 145 11.76 -1.66 -2.65
C ARG A 145 12.44 -0.30 -2.71
N LYS A 146 11.68 0.76 -3.00
CA LYS A 146 12.24 2.10 -3.22
C LYS A 146 12.36 2.93 -1.95
N MET A 147 11.39 2.81 -1.08
CA MET A 147 11.29 3.56 0.18
C MET A 147 10.61 2.66 1.21
N SER A 148 10.86 2.91 2.51
CA SER A 148 10.12 2.24 3.58
C SER A 148 8.64 2.66 3.57
N VAL A 149 7.78 1.88 4.20
CA VAL A 149 6.38 2.28 4.40
C VAL A 149 6.31 3.48 5.35
N ALA A 150 7.22 3.53 6.31
CA ALA A 150 7.41 4.66 7.22
C ALA A 150 7.72 5.95 6.48
N ASP A 151 8.62 5.93 5.48
CA ASP A 151 8.95 7.09 4.64
C ASP A 151 7.73 7.62 3.87
N TYR A 152 6.86 6.72 3.38
CA TYR A 152 5.63 7.15 2.71
C TYR A 152 4.68 7.89 3.65
N ILE A 153 4.60 7.46 4.92
CA ILE A 153 3.79 8.15 5.94
C ILE A 153 4.37 9.52 6.24
N GLU A 154 5.67 9.59 6.45
CA GLU A 154 6.36 10.85 6.78
C GLU A 154 6.25 11.85 5.63
N SER A 155 6.53 11.42 4.40
CA SER A 155 6.41 12.25 3.21
C SER A 155 5.02 12.89 3.07
N ILE A 156 3.92 12.13 3.35
CA ILE A 156 2.56 12.69 3.31
C ILE A 156 2.39 13.76 4.38
N SER A 157 2.88 13.53 5.58
CA SER A 157 2.74 14.47 6.70
C SER A 157 3.52 15.78 6.47
N GLU A 158 4.66 15.71 5.79
CA GLU A 158 5.50 16.86 5.44
C GLU A 158 5.02 17.59 4.17
N CYS A 159 4.14 16.99 3.39
CA CYS A 159 3.63 17.60 2.16
C CYS A 159 3.03 18.97 2.46
N LYS A 160 3.43 20.00 1.72
CA LYS A 160 2.86 21.35 1.86
C LYS A 160 1.36 21.32 1.57
N LYS A 161 0.59 22.14 2.29
CA LYS A 161 -0.85 22.31 1.98
C LYS A 161 -0.98 22.80 0.55
N THR A 162 -1.61 22.01 -0.28
CA THR A 162 -1.86 22.31 -1.70
C THR A 162 -3.27 22.79 -1.88
N SER A 163 -3.42 23.90 -2.63
CA SER A 163 -4.74 24.45 -2.94
C SER A 163 -5.27 23.89 -4.25
N ALA A 164 -6.48 23.35 -4.23
CA ALA A 164 -7.19 22.92 -5.43
C ALA A 164 -7.76 24.11 -6.24
N MET A 165 -7.84 25.32 -5.65
CA MET A 165 -8.48 26.47 -6.25
C MET A 165 -7.93 26.89 -7.63
N PRO A 166 -6.60 27.01 -7.84
CA PRO A 166 -6.08 27.37 -9.15
C PRO A 166 -6.50 26.39 -10.25
N HIS A 167 -6.47 25.09 -9.94
CA HIS A 167 -6.84 24.03 -10.87
C HIS A 167 -8.34 24.01 -11.15
N PHE A 168 -9.15 24.33 -10.14
CA PHE A 168 -10.61 24.49 -10.31
C PHE A 168 -10.94 25.69 -11.19
N VAL A 169 -10.25 26.83 -11.01
CA VAL A 169 -10.40 28.01 -11.87
C VAL A 169 -10.04 27.68 -13.32
N MET A 170 -8.93 26.96 -13.54
CA MET A 170 -8.53 26.51 -14.88
C MET A 170 -9.57 25.60 -15.54
N LEU A 171 -10.16 24.69 -14.77
CA LEU A 171 -11.25 23.82 -15.23
C LEU A 171 -12.46 24.65 -15.68
N VAL A 172 -12.88 25.63 -14.87
CA VAL A 172 -14.03 26.51 -15.17
C VAL A 172 -13.76 27.37 -16.41
N LEU A 173 -12.56 27.94 -16.54
CA LEU A 173 -12.17 28.74 -17.70
C LEU A 173 -12.15 27.90 -18.98
N PHE A 174 -11.64 26.66 -18.92
CA PHE A 174 -11.65 25.75 -20.06
C PHE A 174 -13.07 25.37 -20.46
N ALA A 175 -13.95 25.09 -19.48
CA ALA A 175 -15.38 24.82 -19.74
C ALA A 175 -16.08 26.04 -20.35
N ALA A 176 -15.80 27.26 -19.87
CA ALA A 176 -16.35 28.50 -20.42
C ALA A 176 -15.90 28.74 -21.87
N ALA A 177 -14.62 28.46 -22.19
CA ALA A 177 -14.13 28.57 -23.56
C ALA A 177 -14.82 27.58 -24.52
N LEU A 178 -15.09 26.35 -24.04
CA LEU A 178 -15.85 25.36 -24.80
C LEU A 178 -17.30 25.82 -25.05
N VAL A 179 -17.98 26.31 -24.02
CA VAL A 179 -19.35 26.83 -24.15
C VAL A 179 -19.40 28.02 -25.12
N TYR A 180 -18.47 28.96 -25.00
CA TYR A 180 -18.37 30.11 -25.92
C TYR A 180 -18.16 29.66 -27.37
N CYS A 181 -17.26 28.70 -27.60
CA CYS A 181 -17.02 28.14 -28.93
C CYS A 181 -18.27 27.50 -29.53
N LEU A 182 -19.08 26.81 -28.73
CA LEU A 182 -20.25 26.08 -29.22
C LEU A 182 -21.51 26.98 -29.38
N THR A 183 -21.60 28.11 -28.64
CA THR A 183 -22.84 28.90 -28.57
C THR A 183 -22.76 30.28 -29.18
N VAL A 184 -21.57 30.89 -29.29
CA VAL A 184 -21.41 32.29 -29.67
C VAL A 184 -20.64 32.44 -30.99
N ASP A 185 -19.39 31.98 -31.03
CA ASP A 185 -18.53 32.10 -32.20
C ASP A 185 -17.58 30.90 -32.27
N ILE A 186 -17.74 30.08 -33.32
CA ILE A 186 -16.94 28.87 -33.52
C ILE A 186 -15.49 29.26 -33.86
N ALA A 187 -15.25 30.28 -34.70
CA ALA A 187 -13.91 30.62 -35.15
C ALA A 187 -13.06 31.25 -34.05
N GLY A 188 -13.58 32.27 -33.34
CA GLY A 188 -12.89 32.88 -32.21
C GLY A 188 -12.81 31.95 -30.99
N GLY A 189 -13.90 31.21 -30.76
CA GLY A 189 -13.96 30.22 -29.64
C GLY A 189 -12.96 29.09 -29.79
N MET A 190 -12.69 28.62 -31.01
CA MET A 190 -11.68 27.58 -31.26
C MET A 190 -10.28 28.04 -30.85
N TRP A 191 -9.90 29.29 -31.13
CA TRP A 191 -8.63 29.84 -30.67
C TRP A 191 -8.54 29.95 -29.15
N ALA A 192 -9.65 30.33 -28.48
CA ALA A 192 -9.73 30.38 -27.04
C ALA A 192 -9.57 28.97 -26.42
N VAL A 193 -10.23 27.95 -26.97
CA VAL A 193 -10.09 26.55 -26.51
C VAL A 193 -8.68 26.05 -26.71
N ILE A 194 -8.04 26.31 -27.84
CA ILE A 194 -6.63 25.91 -28.08
C ILE A 194 -5.70 26.60 -27.09
N ALA A 195 -5.85 27.91 -26.88
CA ALA A 195 -5.03 28.65 -25.94
C ALA A 195 -5.17 28.10 -24.50
N MET A 196 -6.40 27.86 -24.06
CA MET A 196 -6.67 27.27 -22.73
C MET A 196 -6.14 25.82 -22.63
N ALA A 197 -6.25 25.04 -23.69
CA ALA A 197 -5.68 23.68 -23.70
C ALA A 197 -4.16 23.70 -23.52
N VAL A 198 -3.44 24.59 -24.21
CA VAL A 198 -1.99 24.75 -24.07
C VAL A 198 -1.62 25.17 -22.64
N ILE A 199 -2.35 26.15 -22.06
CA ILE A 199 -2.13 26.62 -20.70
C ILE A 199 -2.37 25.47 -19.70
N ASN A 200 -3.48 24.74 -19.85
CA ASN A 200 -3.81 23.62 -18.95
C ASN A 200 -2.76 22.51 -19.03
N VAL A 201 -2.41 22.06 -20.23
CA VAL A 201 -1.42 20.99 -20.40
C VAL A 201 -0.06 21.40 -19.82
N THR A 202 0.40 22.62 -20.09
CA THR A 202 1.68 23.10 -19.56
C THR A 202 1.67 23.20 -18.03
N SER A 203 0.61 23.76 -17.46
CA SER A 203 0.40 23.85 -16.01
C SER A 203 0.29 22.47 -15.37
N TYR A 204 -0.42 21.54 -16.01
CA TYR A 204 -0.57 20.17 -15.55
C TYR A 204 0.78 19.48 -15.36
N PHE A 205 1.64 19.49 -16.39
CA PHE A 205 2.94 18.82 -16.31
C PHE A 205 3.86 19.43 -15.25
N ARG A 206 3.87 20.77 -15.13
CA ARG A 206 4.67 21.44 -14.10
C ARG A 206 4.25 21.01 -12.71
N PHE A 207 2.94 21.01 -12.42
CA PHE A 207 2.45 20.65 -11.10
C PHE A 207 2.57 19.14 -10.84
N LYS A 208 2.31 18.30 -11.84
CA LYS A 208 2.40 16.85 -11.72
C LYS A 208 3.81 16.37 -11.38
N ALA A 209 4.85 17.00 -11.95
CA ALA A 209 6.24 16.68 -11.64
C ALA A 209 6.55 16.88 -10.14
N ASP A 210 5.98 17.91 -9.51
CA ASP A 210 6.19 18.20 -8.10
C ASP A 210 5.45 17.22 -7.15
N ILE A 211 4.35 16.64 -7.62
CA ILE A 211 3.48 15.80 -6.74
C ILE A 211 3.56 14.31 -7.05
N GLU A 212 4.29 13.87 -8.06
CA GLU A 212 4.31 12.47 -8.51
C GLU A 212 4.74 11.50 -7.40
N THR A 213 5.73 11.87 -6.60
CA THR A 213 6.19 11.08 -5.46
C THR A 213 5.07 10.88 -4.44
N TYR A 214 4.29 11.91 -4.16
CA TYR A 214 3.19 11.85 -3.20
C TYR A 214 2.03 10.96 -3.64
N PHE A 215 1.81 10.78 -4.95
CA PHE A 215 0.83 9.80 -5.44
C PHE A 215 1.19 8.38 -5.01
N MET A 216 2.48 8.03 -5.06
CA MET A 216 2.95 6.73 -4.57
C MET A 216 2.73 6.59 -3.06
N CYS A 217 3.03 7.64 -2.29
CA CYS A 217 2.81 7.65 -0.84
C CYS A 217 1.33 7.41 -0.49
N ILE A 218 0.42 8.16 -1.11
CA ILE A 218 -1.03 8.00 -0.91
C ILE A 218 -1.50 6.58 -1.29
N LYS A 219 -0.98 6.03 -2.39
CA LYS A 219 -1.29 4.67 -2.82
C LYS A 219 -0.91 3.64 -1.76
N HIS A 220 0.25 3.78 -1.13
CA HIS A 220 0.70 2.88 -0.06
C HIS A 220 -0.18 3.00 1.19
N VAL A 221 -0.58 4.21 1.60
CA VAL A 221 -1.53 4.39 2.72
C VAL A 221 -2.87 3.74 2.42
N PHE A 222 -3.41 3.90 1.20
CA PHE A 222 -4.64 3.20 0.83
C PHE A 222 -4.47 1.68 0.73
N SER A 223 -3.29 1.20 0.34
CA SER A 223 -2.99 -0.24 0.38
C SER A 223 -2.98 -0.78 1.81
N MET A 224 -2.51 0.00 2.81
CA MET A 224 -2.66 -0.36 4.22
C MET A 224 -4.14 -0.48 4.61
N CYS A 225 -4.98 0.46 4.21
CA CYS A 225 -6.43 0.38 4.47
C CYS A 225 -7.07 -0.87 3.81
N VAL A 226 -6.69 -1.21 2.58
CA VAL A 226 -7.19 -2.42 1.89
C VAL A 226 -6.72 -3.70 2.59
N CYS A 227 -5.47 -3.71 3.08
CA CYS A 227 -4.93 -4.81 3.88
C CYS A 227 -5.74 -4.97 5.18
N ALA A 228 -5.98 -3.87 5.89
CA ALA A 228 -6.80 -3.84 7.11
C ALA A 228 -8.23 -4.34 6.87
N ASP A 229 -8.91 -3.85 5.83
CA ASP A 229 -10.25 -4.32 5.45
C ASP A 229 -10.27 -5.83 5.18
N SER A 230 -9.21 -6.36 4.56
CA SER A 230 -9.09 -7.79 4.27
C SER A 230 -8.89 -8.60 5.55
N ILE A 231 -8.15 -8.06 6.52
CA ILE A 231 -7.99 -8.66 7.85
C ILE A 231 -9.30 -8.64 8.63
N LEU A 232 -10.04 -7.52 8.61
CA LEU A 232 -11.34 -7.39 9.28
C LEU A 232 -12.38 -8.38 8.74
N LYS A 233 -12.36 -8.61 7.42
CA LYS A 233 -13.24 -9.60 6.74
C LYS A 233 -12.76 -11.04 6.93
N SER A 234 -11.59 -11.26 7.50
CA SER A 234 -11.06 -12.59 7.72
C SER A 234 -11.69 -13.22 8.96
N ASP A 235 -11.84 -14.54 8.94
CA ASP A 235 -12.34 -15.40 10.03
C ASP A 235 -11.19 -15.88 10.93
N VAL A 236 -10.16 -15.04 11.13
CA VAL A 236 -9.04 -15.35 12.02
C VAL A 236 -9.43 -14.99 13.45
N SER A 237 -9.59 -16.00 14.29
CA SER A 237 -10.10 -15.83 15.65
C SER A 237 -9.03 -15.35 16.63
N GLY A 238 -7.75 -15.69 16.42
CA GLY A 238 -6.64 -15.30 17.30
C GLY A 238 -6.38 -13.82 17.45
N ILE A 239 -6.86 -13.02 16.49
CA ILE A 239 -6.69 -11.56 16.45
C ILE A 239 -7.99 -10.78 16.70
N GLU A 240 -9.05 -11.45 17.16
CA GLU A 240 -10.39 -10.85 17.29
C GLU A 240 -10.38 -9.59 18.15
N LYS A 241 -9.63 -9.59 19.27
CA LYS A 241 -9.53 -8.43 20.16
C LYS A 241 -8.94 -7.18 19.49
N TYR A 242 -8.21 -7.34 18.39
CA TYR A 242 -7.61 -6.21 17.66
C TYR A 242 -8.51 -5.69 16.53
N LYS A 243 -9.55 -6.42 16.14
CA LYS A 243 -10.41 -6.02 15.02
C LYS A 243 -11.16 -4.72 15.27
N ALA A 244 -11.61 -4.49 16.50
CA ALA A 244 -12.27 -3.24 16.87
C ALA A 244 -11.33 -2.03 16.71
N GLU A 245 -10.08 -2.15 17.19
CA GLU A 245 -9.05 -1.13 17.04
C GLU A 245 -8.74 -0.86 15.57
N ILE A 246 -8.47 -1.92 14.78
CA ILE A 246 -8.19 -1.80 13.33
C ILE A 246 -9.36 -1.14 12.62
N SER A 247 -10.60 -1.51 12.94
CA SER A 247 -11.79 -0.92 12.35
C SER A 247 -11.88 0.57 12.65
N GLY A 248 -11.64 0.98 13.90
CA GLY A 248 -11.60 2.39 14.29
C GLY A 248 -10.57 3.18 13.49
N LEU A 249 -9.34 2.65 13.40
CA LEU A 249 -8.26 3.28 12.65
C LEU A 249 -8.59 3.42 11.15
N VAL A 250 -9.17 2.40 10.53
CA VAL A 250 -9.55 2.44 9.10
C VAL A 250 -10.66 3.46 8.83
N HIS A 251 -11.63 3.59 9.73
CA HIS A 251 -12.72 4.57 9.62
C HIS A 251 -12.22 6.01 9.54
N GLU A 252 -11.09 6.32 10.16
CA GLU A 252 -10.52 7.66 10.08
C GLU A 252 -10.12 8.05 8.66
N PHE A 253 -9.86 7.09 7.79
CA PHE A 253 -9.48 7.32 6.39
C PHE A 253 -10.64 7.33 5.41
N ASP A 254 -11.88 7.07 5.84
CA ASP A 254 -13.05 6.96 4.95
C ASP A 254 -13.29 8.21 4.10
N SER A 255 -13.06 9.39 4.68
CA SER A 255 -13.20 10.66 3.95
C SER A 255 -12.18 10.81 2.81
N ALA A 256 -10.96 10.31 2.98
CA ALA A 256 -9.94 10.29 1.95
C ALA A 256 -10.17 9.16 0.93
N ARG A 257 -10.59 7.98 1.41
CA ARG A 257 -10.85 6.79 0.59
C ARG A 257 -11.98 6.95 -0.41
N ARG A 258 -12.99 7.79 -0.13
CA ARG A 258 -14.06 8.10 -1.09
C ARG A 258 -13.54 8.63 -2.43
N PHE A 259 -12.35 9.21 -2.44
CA PHE A 259 -11.70 9.75 -3.63
C PHE A 259 -10.65 8.80 -4.22
N SER A 260 -10.37 7.64 -3.60
CA SER A 260 -9.32 6.71 -4.00
C SER A 260 -9.56 6.05 -5.37
N TRP A 261 -10.84 5.80 -5.74
CA TRP A 261 -11.21 5.19 -7.02
C TRP A 261 -10.69 5.94 -8.24
N ILE A 262 -10.34 7.18 -8.07
CA ILE A 262 -9.90 8.08 -9.12
C ILE A 262 -8.37 8.04 -9.30
N MET A 263 -7.65 7.54 -8.28
CA MET A 263 -6.21 7.30 -8.30
C MET A 263 -5.87 5.90 -8.84
N ALA A 264 -6.88 5.07 -9.11
CA ALA A 264 -6.68 3.81 -9.78
C ALA A 264 -6.19 4.08 -11.20
N THR A 265 -4.89 3.91 -11.41
CA THR A 265 -4.31 3.86 -12.75
C THR A 265 -4.86 2.61 -13.43
N GLY A 266 -5.54 2.79 -14.55
CA GLY A 266 -6.07 1.68 -15.35
C GLY A 266 -4.92 0.78 -15.84
N LYS A 267 -5.28 -0.40 -16.28
CA LYS A 267 -4.32 -1.44 -16.72
C LYS A 267 -3.86 -1.29 -18.19
N GLY A 268 -3.79 -0.05 -18.70
CA GLY A 268 -3.38 0.21 -20.07
C GLY A 268 -4.47 -0.13 -21.11
N GLY A 269 -4.70 0.78 -22.04
CA GLY A 269 -5.65 0.60 -23.13
C GLY A 269 -6.00 1.94 -23.78
N VAL A 270 -6.69 1.89 -24.93
CA VAL A 270 -7.10 3.11 -25.67
C VAL A 270 -7.96 4.04 -24.79
N LEU A 271 -8.80 3.47 -23.94
CA LEU A 271 -9.64 4.25 -23.02
C LEU A 271 -8.80 5.01 -21.98
N GLU A 272 -7.73 4.43 -21.48
CA GLU A 272 -6.84 5.08 -20.50
C GLU A 272 -6.10 6.25 -21.16
N PHE A 273 -5.64 6.06 -22.38
CA PHE A 273 -5.03 7.13 -23.16
C PHE A 273 -5.96 8.34 -23.33
N ILE A 274 -7.24 8.11 -23.66
CA ILE A 274 -8.25 9.18 -23.72
C ILE A 274 -8.45 9.83 -22.34
N LEU A 275 -8.55 9.06 -21.28
CA LEU A 275 -8.70 9.56 -19.91
C LEU A 275 -7.50 10.41 -19.48
N ASP A 276 -6.29 10.10 -19.93
CA ASP A 276 -5.11 10.90 -19.61
C ASP A 276 -5.18 12.29 -20.27
N TYR A 277 -5.64 12.39 -21.53
CA TYR A 277 -5.90 13.71 -22.13
C TYR A 277 -6.98 14.49 -21.38
N VAL A 278 -8.07 13.83 -20.98
CA VAL A 278 -9.10 14.48 -20.15
C VAL A 278 -8.51 14.98 -18.83
N ARG A 279 -7.66 14.21 -18.17
CA ARG A 279 -6.97 14.61 -16.94
C ARG A 279 -6.07 15.82 -17.15
N MET A 280 -5.28 15.84 -18.24
CA MET A 280 -4.40 16.96 -18.59
C MET A 280 -5.15 18.26 -18.86
N LEU A 281 -6.33 18.17 -19.49
CA LEU A 281 -7.16 19.33 -19.83
C LEU A 281 -7.99 19.83 -18.65
N THR A 282 -8.40 18.95 -17.75
CA THR A 282 -9.35 19.27 -16.67
C THR A 282 -8.70 19.38 -15.29
N HIS A 283 -7.45 18.94 -15.12
CA HIS A 283 -6.74 18.85 -13.85
C HIS A 283 -7.50 18.06 -12.75
N LEU A 284 -8.42 17.19 -13.13
CA LEU A 284 -9.29 16.48 -12.17
C LEU A 284 -8.50 15.60 -11.19
N ASP A 285 -7.45 14.95 -11.64
CA ASP A 285 -6.57 14.15 -10.79
C ASP A 285 -5.78 15.00 -9.79
N ILE A 286 -5.32 16.20 -10.21
CA ILE A 286 -4.61 17.13 -9.34
C ILE A 286 -5.57 17.72 -8.29
N ILE A 287 -6.77 18.12 -8.68
CA ILE A 287 -7.81 18.61 -7.75
C ILE A 287 -8.07 17.57 -6.68
N LYS A 288 -8.23 16.31 -7.08
CA LYS A 288 -8.48 15.20 -6.17
C LYS A 288 -7.30 14.90 -5.28
N PHE A 289 -6.09 14.93 -5.83
CA PHE A 289 -4.86 14.82 -5.06
C PHE A 289 -4.84 15.87 -3.92
N CYS A 290 -5.10 17.14 -4.22
CA CYS A 290 -5.16 18.19 -3.21
C CYS A 290 -6.16 17.89 -2.09
N PHE A 291 -7.35 17.35 -2.44
CA PHE A 291 -8.35 16.96 -1.45
C PHE A 291 -7.90 15.78 -0.59
N VAL A 292 -7.28 14.77 -1.19
CA VAL A 292 -6.83 13.56 -0.49
C VAL A 292 -5.65 13.88 0.43
N VAL A 293 -4.60 14.53 -0.10
CA VAL A 293 -3.41 14.81 0.69
C VAL A 293 -3.69 15.71 1.89
N ASN A 294 -4.53 16.75 1.70
CA ASN A 294 -4.90 17.63 2.80
C ASN A 294 -5.70 16.93 3.91
N ARG A 295 -6.43 15.84 3.59
CA ARG A 295 -7.12 15.01 4.60
C ARG A 295 -6.20 14.00 5.28
N LEU A 296 -5.26 13.44 4.56
CA LEU A 296 -4.31 12.46 5.10
C LEU A 296 -3.26 13.13 5.98
N LYS A 297 -2.83 14.33 5.63
CA LYS A 297 -1.80 15.08 6.34
C LYS A 297 -2.11 15.24 7.84
N ASP A 298 -3.36 15.52 8.17
CA ASP A 298 -3.80 15.72 9.55
C ASP A 298 -4.02 14.38 10.31
N LYS A 299 -3.72 13.24 9.66
CA LYS A 299 -3.91 11.87 10.16
C LYS A 299 -2.60 11.09 10.37
N LYS A 300 -1.51 11.80 10.63
CA LYS A 300 -0.17 11.19 10.81
C LYS A 300 -0.19 10.11 11.88
N GLU A 301 -0.73 10.41 13.06
CA GLU A 301 -0.79 9.46 14.19
C GLU A 301 -1.61 8.21 13.84
N SER A 302 -2.75 8.39 13.18
CA SER A 302 -3.59 7.26 12.74
C SER A 302 -2.90 6.40 11.68
N MET A 303 -2.12 7.01 10.78
CA MET A 303 -1.30 6.27 9.81
C MET A 303 -0.23 5.43 10.52
N TRP A 304 0.47 6.01 11.50
CA TRP A 304 1.45 5.30 12.29
C TRP A 304 0.82 4.17 13.14
N ALA A 305 -0.33 4.43 13.75
CA ALA A 305 -1.04 3.42 14.54
C ALA A 305 -1.47 2.22 13.65
N LEU A 306 -2.03 2.50 12.47
CA LEU A 306 -2.42 1.47 11.51
C LEU A 306 -1.21 0.68 11.00
N TYR A 307 -0.13 1.37 10.61
CA TYR A 307 1.14 0.78 10.19
C TYR A 307 1.70 -0.17 11.25
N ASN A 308 1.79 0.30 12.50
CA ASN A 308 2.31 -0.49 13.61
C ASN A 308 1.46 -1.74 13.87
N ARG A 309 0.13 -1.58 13.86
CA ARG A 309 -0.79 -2.69 14.13
C ARG A 309 -0.78 -3.73 13.02
N LEU A 310 -0.74 -3.32 11.76
CA LEU A 310 -0.69 -4.24 10.64
C LEU A 310 0.64 -5.00 10.60
N GLY A 311 1.78 -4.31 10.73
CA GLY A 311 3.09 -4.95 10.71
C GLY A 311 3.29 -5.96 11.84
N TYR A 312 2.64 -5.74 12.98
CA TYR A 312 2.75 -6.58 14.17
C TYR A 312 2.44 -8.06 13.91
N PHE A 313 1.34 -8.36 13.23
CA PHE A 313 0.96 -9.76 13.00
C PHE A 313 1.86 -10.47 11.99
N ASP A 314 2.27 -9.79 10.92
CA ASP A 314 3.16 -10.38 9.92
C ASP A 314 4.56 -10.67 10.51
N ALA A 315 5.06 -9.76 11.36
CA ALA A 315 6.29 -9.95 12.11
C ALA A 315 6.21 -11.14 13.09
N LEU A 316 5.09 -11.28 13.82
CA LEU A 316 4.89 -12.41 14.74
C LEU A 316 4.74 -13.75 14.01
N ILE A 317 4.14 -13.79 12.82
CA ILE A 317 4.11 -14.98 11.98
C ILE A 317 5.54 -15.38 11.57
N ALA A 318 6.38 -14.40 11.21
CA ALA A 318 7.78 -14.66 10.87
C ALA A 318 8.58 -15.14 12.09
N ALA A 319 8.40 -14.51 13.26
CA ALA A 319 9.03 -14.95 14.50
C ALA A 319 8.61 -16.38 14.90
N ALA A 320 7.33 -16.71 14.77
CA ALA A 320 6.80 -18.06 15.01
C ALA A 320 7.41 -19.09 14.03
N SER A 321 7.56 -18.70 12.76
CA SER A 321 8.21 -19.54 11.75
C SER A 321 9.66 -19.81 12.10
N TYR A 322 10.39 -18.77 12.50
CA TYR A 322 11.79 -18.90 12.90
C TYR A 322 11.94 -19.78 14.16
N LYS A 323 11.13 -19.52 15.22
CA LYS A 323 11.10 -20.34 16.43
C LYS A 323 10.91 -21.83 16.09
N LYS A 324 9.99 -22.14 15.17
CA LYS A 324 9.74 -23.52 14.72
C LYS A 324 10.89 -24.12 13.91
N SER A 325 11.72 -23.31 13.25
CA SER A 325 12.87 -23.78 12.46
C SER A 325 14.08 -24.19 13.31
N LEU A 326 14.10 -23.79 14.56
CA LEU A 326 15.20 -24.10 15.48
C LEU A 326 15.04 -25.49 16.07
N PRO A 327 16.13 -26.24 16.28
CA PRO A 327 16.09 -27.57 16.90
C PRO A 327 15.70 -27.51 18.39
N TYR A 328 15.88 -26.35 19.01
CA TYR A 328 15.49 -26.05 20.39
C TYR A 328 15.12 -24.56 20.47
N SER A 329 14.24 -24.21 21.36
CA SER A 329 13.92 -22.81 21.67
C SER A 329 13.77 -22.64 23.16
N CYS A 330 14.39 -21.58 23.72
CA CYS A 330 14.07 -21.15 25.08
C CYS A 330 12.69 -20.50 25.10
N VAL A 331 11.99 -20.72 26.20
CA VAL A 331 10.70 -20.05 26.49
C VAL A 331 10.99 -18.75 27.23
#